data_ea1293ded4bc7d771ed2a60b75efde92
#
_entry.id   ea1293ded4bc7d771ed2a60b75efde92
#
_cell.length_a   1.000
_cell.length_b   1.000
_cell.length_c   1.000
_cell.angle_alpha   90.00
_cell.angle_beta   90.00
_cell.angle_gamma   90.00
#
_symmetry.space_group_name_H-M   'P 1'
#
loop_
_entity.id
_entity.type
_entity.pdbx_description
1 polymer ?
#
loop_
_entity_poly.entity_id
_entity_poly.type
_entity_poly.pdbx_seq_one_letter_code
_entity_poly.pdbx_strand_id
1 'polypeptide(L)'
;MKRFRLLRPDEIECRVQRCTEKGVSLLLYKTARTDADLLDETVGADKWENDFKLVDGVLYGGLGVDYGNGLVWKWDAGTESNTEAEKGRASDAFKRAGFKHGIGRELYSAPFVWVPAANCAKLKQDRGGRWTCNDRFDVASIEYDASERIVALTITSNGNTVYSFGGRAKSGQATSGRSNPQEEPVICDGCNTPIRPAKKTDGSVWSVKDLREYSNRMYGQTLCAKCINSVQRAEVAG
;
A
#
# COMPACT_ATOMS: atom_id res chain seq x y z
N MET A 1 -28.33 -1.83 -0.18
CA MET A 1 -27.50 -1.12 0.80
C MET A 1 -26.59 -0.18 0.02
N LYS A 2 -26.60 1.14 0.29
CA LYS A 2 -25.68 2.08 -0.36
C LYS A 2 -24.25 1.71 0.04
N ARG A 3 -23.32 1.75 -0.91
CA ARG A 3 -21.92 1.43 -0.72
C ARG A 3 -21.12 2.72 -0.89
N PHE A 4 -20.16 2.98 0.00
CA PHE A 4 -19.24 4.08 -0.17
C PHE A 4 -18.34 3.81 -1.38
N ARG A 5 -18.06 4.83 -2.18
CA ARG A 5 -17.09 4.71 -3.26
C ARG A 5 -15.67 4.58 -2.71
N LEU A 6 -14.79 4.09 -3.54
CA LEU A 6 -13.35 4.03 -3.24
C LEU A 6 -12.74 5.44 -3.21
N LEU A 7 -11.66 5.59 -2.45
CA LEU A 7 -10.94 6.86 -2.31
C LEU A 7 -10.26 7.27 -3.62
N ARG A 8 -10.31 8.56 -3.90
CA ARG A 8 -9.54 9.18 -4.98
C ARG A 8 -8.12 9.47 -4.52
N PRO A 9 -7.16 9.68 -5.46
CA PRO A 9 -5.77 10.01 -5.10
C PRO A 9 -5.64 11.20 -4.15
N ASP A 10 -6.42 12.25 -4.35
CA ASP A 10 -6.43 13.50 -3.57
C ASP A 10 -7.04 13.35 -2.16
N GLU A 11 -7.71 12.22 -1.88
CA GLU A 11 -8.30 11.88 -0.59
C GLU A 11 -7.37 10.99 0.28
N ILE A 12 -6.25 10.58 -0.29
CA ILE A 12 -5.27 9.71 0.37
C ILE A 12 -4.01 10.49 0.68
N GLU A 13 -3.66 10.55 1.95
CA GLU A 13 -2.45 11.18 2.42
C GLU A 13 -1.33 10.15 2.67
N CYS A 14 -0.09 10.58 2.46
CA CYS A 14 1.11 9.80 2.75
C CYS A 14 1.78 10.32 4.01
N ARG A 15 1.98 9.45 5.00
CA ARG A 15 2.72 9.76 6.21
C ARG A 15 4.03 8.98 6.26
N VAL A 16 5.12 9.66 6.56
CA VAL A 16 6.39 9.01 6.88
C VAL A 16 6.22 8.22 8.18
N GLN A 17 6.34 6.90 8.09
CA GLN A 17 6.21 5.99 9.22
C GLN A 17 7.56 5.72 9.88
N ARG A 18 8.60 5.49 9.07
CA ARG A 18 9.95 5.21 9.53
C ARG A 18 10.98 5.84 8.60
N CYS A 19 12.03 6.41 9.19
CA CYS A 19 13.20 6.93 8.49
C CYS A 19 14.44 6.11 8.84
N THR A 20 15.29 5.87 7.86
CA THR A 20 16.63 5.29 8.01
C THR A 20 17.58 6.01 7.04
N GLU A 21 18.89 5.76 7.12
CA GLU A 21 19.85 6.27 6.14
C GLU A 21 19.57 5.81 4.70
N LYS A 22 18.88 4.65 4.55
CA LYS A 22 18.59 4.03 3.25
C LYS A 22 17.31 4.52 2.60
N GLY A 23 16.48 5.25 3.35
CA GLY A 23 15.20 5.74 2.86
C GLY A 23 14.12 5.78 3.92
N VAL A 24 12.87 5.92 3.46
CA VAL A 24 11.68 6.03 4.31
C VAL A 24 10.61 5.03 3.93
N SER A 25 9.86 4.54 4.91
CA SER A 25 8.59 3.87 4.67
C SER A 25 7.43 4.84 4.83
N LEU A 26 6.45 4.72 3.95
CA LEU A 26 5.23 5.54 3.98
C LEU A 26 4.04 4.69 4.38
N LEU A 27 3.12 5.31 5.11
CA LEU A 27 1.79 4.80 5.41
C LEU A 27 0.77 5.65 4.67
N LEU A 28 -0.14 5.00 3.95
CA LEU A 28 -1.29 5.65 3.34
C LEU A 28 -2.42 5.74 4.36
N TYR A 29 -3.07 6.90 4.44
CA TYR A 29 -4.20 7.10 5.33
C TYR A 29 -5.17 8.12 4.78
N LYS A 30 -6.37 8.19 5.35
CA LYS A 30 -7.40 9.20 5.07
C LYS A 30 -7.64 10.07 6.29
N THR A 31 -8.12 11.27 6.08
CA THR A 31 -8.51 12.18 7.17
C THR A 31 -9.94 11.92 7.63
N ALA A 32 -10.31 12.42 8.81
CA ALA A 32 -11.70 12.42 9.27
C ALA A 32 -12.61 13.29 8.38
N ARG A 33 -12.06 14.31 7.71
CA ARG A 33 -12.81 15.14 6.75
C ARG A 33 -13.22 14.32 5.53
N THR A 34 -12.29 13.52 5.01
CA THR A 34 -12.58 12.60 3.90
C THR A 34 -13.73 11.66 4.24
N ASP A 35 -13.79 11.17 5.50
CA ASP A 35 -14.91 10.32 5.94
C ASP A 35 -16.23 11.08 5.97
N ALA A 36 -16.22 12.30 6.50
CA ALA A 36 -17.41 13.16 6.53
C ALA A 36 -17.91 13.49 5.12
N ASP A 37 -17.00 13.89 4.22
CA ASP A 37 -17.34 14.20 2.82
C ASP A 37 -17.96 12.98 2.11
N LEU A 38 -17.43 11.78 2.33
CA LEU A 38 -17.98 10.53 1.79
C LEU A 38 -19.35 10.16 2.38
N LEU A 39 -19.57 10.43 3.65
CA LEU A 39 -20.87 10.27 4.31
C LEU A 39 -21.90 11.21 3.70
N ASP A 40 -21.57 12.50 3.59
CA ASP A 40 -22.44 13.51 2.98
C ASP A 40 -22.78 13.16 1.53
N GLU A 41 -21.77 12.75 0.75
CA GLU A 41 -21.96 12.34 -0.65
C GLU A 41 -22.86 11.10 -0.79
N THR A 42 -22.68 10.11 0.11
CA THR A 42 -23.34 8.80 -0.04
C THR A 42 -24.73 8.77 0.54
N VAL A 43 -24.94 9.32 1.74
CA VAL A 43 -26.24 9.24 2.43
C VAL A 43 -26.89 10.59 2.62
N GLY A 44 -26.14 11.68 2.66
CA GLY A 44 -26.60 13.04 2.97
C GLY A 44 -26.20 13.45 4.39
N ALA A 45 -25.90 14.74 4.56
CA ALA A 45 -25.41 15.28 5.84
C ALA A 45 -26.40 15.14 7.01
N ASP A 46 -27.68 14.97 6.72
CA ASP A 46 -28.76 14.76 7.69
C ASP A 46 -29.00 13.28 8.02
N LYS A 47 -28.21 12.36 7.47
CA LYS A 47 -28.40 10.91 7.57
C LYS A 47 -27.27 10.20 8.31
N TRP A 48 -26.41 10.94 8.94
CA TRP A 48 -25.38 10.35 9.80
C TRP A 48 -25.12 11.21 11.03
N GLU A 49 -24.73 10.56 12.09
CA GLU A 49 -24.40 11.18 13.37
C GLU A 49 -23.13 10.55 13.95
N ASN A 50 -22.39 11.32 14.71
CA ASN A 50 -21.26 10.82 15.44
C ASN A 50 -21.45 11.09 16.95
N ASP A 51 -21.03 10.14 17.78
CA ASP A 51 -21.10 10.23 19.24
C ASP A 51 -19.83 9.67 19.87
N PHE A 52 -19.53 10.10 21.09
CA PHE A 52 -18.36 9.63 21.84
C PHE A 52 -18.78 9.13 23.21
N LYS A 53 -18.18 7.99 23.62
CA LYS A 53 -18.40 7.39 24.94
C LYS A 53 -17.07 7.07 25.61
N LEU A 54 -16.96 7.43 26.87
CA LEU A 54 -15.84 7.01 27.71
C LEU A 54 -16.25 5.75 28.47
N VAL A 55 -15.57 4.63 28.21
CA VAL A 55 -15.82 3.35 28.89
C VAL A 55 -14.49 2.88 29.47
N ASP A 56 -14.42 2.73 30.79
CA ASP A 56 -13.21 2.33 31.52
C ASP A 56 -11.96 3.12 31.15
N GLY A 57 -12.10 4.45 30.96
CA GLY A 57 -11.01 5.34 30.57
C GLY A 57 -10.64 5.31 29.08
N VAL A 58 -11.31 4.48 28.30
CA VAL A 58 -11.10 4.37 26.85
C VAL A 58 -12.17 5.16 26.09
N LEU A 59 -11.74 6.08 25.22
CA LEU A 59 -12.66 6.83 24.36
C LEU A 59 -13.07 5.98 23.15
N TYR A 60 -14.37 5.70 23.05
CA TYR A 60 -15.00 5.09 21.89
C TYR A 60 -15.69 6.16 21.05
N GLY A 61 -15.44 6.17 19.74
CA GLY A 61 -16.22 6.93 18.77
C GLY A 61 -17.25 6.04 18.11
N GLY A 62 -18.48 6.50 18.07
CA GLY A 62 -19.59 5.89 17.37
C GLY A 62 -19.94 6.68 16.12
N LEU A 63 -20.23 5.97 15.05
CA LEU A 63 -20.80 6.52 13.83
C LEU A 63 -22.11 5.81 13.55
N GLY A 64 -23.20 6.56 13.58
CA GLY A 64 -24.55 6.15 13.18
C GLY A 64 -24.81 6.57 11.74
N VAL A 65 -25.17 5.64 10.87
CA VAL A 65 -25.52 5.93 9.46
C VAL A 65 -26.88 5.36 9.13
N ASP A 66 -27.76 6.21 8.61
CA ASP A 66 -29.07 5.81 8.13
C ASP A 66 -29.01 5.38 6.66
N TYR A 67 -29.16 4.09 6.45
CA TYR A 67 -29.24 3.49 5.11
C TYR A 67 -30.69 3.38 4.58
N GLY A 68 -31.65 4.06 5.21
CA GLY A 68 -33.07 4.08 4.86
C GLY A 68 -34.00 3.35 5.83
N ASN A 69 -33.44 2.75 6.90
CA ASN A 69 -34.20 2.02 7.94
C ASN A 69 -33.80 2.44 9.37
N GLY A 70 -33.36 3.70 9.52
CA GLY A 70 -32.84 4.23 10.78
C GLY A 70 -31.34 4.05 10.95
N LEU A 71 -30.78 4.63 12.02
CA LEU A 71 -29.34 4.68 12.26
C LEU A 71 -28.77 3.30 12.63
N VAL A 72 -27.77 2.88 11.86
CA VAL A 72 -26.94 1.73 12.20
C VAL A 72 -25.65 2.23 12.85
N TRP A 73 -25.51 1.98 14.14
CA TRP A 73 -24.35 2.43 14.92
C TRP A 73 -23.19 1.41 14.88
N LYS A 74 -21.99 1.92 14.66
CA LYS A 74 -20.74 1.16 14.79
C LYS A 74 -19.75 1.95 15.62
N TRP A 75 -19.09 1.29 16.56
CA TRP A 75 -18.22 1.88 17.57
C TRP A 75 -16.82 1.31 17.47
N ASP A 76 -15.80 2.14 17.67
CA ASP A 76 -14.42 1.72 17.83
C ASP A 76 -13.64 2.64 18.75
N ALA A 77 -12.58 2.12 19.37
CA ALA A 77 -11.71 2.87 20.25
C ALA A 77 -10.66 3.65 19.43
N GLY A 78 -10.42 4.90 19.81
CA GLY A 78 -9.34 5.69 19.26
C GLY A 78 -8.03 5.49 20.02
N THR A 79 -6.92 5.56 19.29
CA THR A 79 -5.57 5.58 19.86
C THR A 79 -5.06 7.01 20.01
N GLU A 80 -4.18 7.24 21.00
CA GLU A 80 -3.60 8.56 21.23
C GLU A 80 -2.65 8.97 20.09
N SER A 81 -2.67 10.27 19.76
CA SER A 81 -1.70 10.90 18.89
C SER A 81 -0.55 11.47 19.71
N ASN A 82 0.67 11.44 19.18
CA ASN A 82 1.86 11.95 19.86
C ASN A 82 1.90 13.49 20.00
N THR A 83 1.04 14.23 19.30
CA THR A 83 1.09 15.71 19.24
C THR A 83 -0.12 16.40 19.83
N GLU A 84 -1.32 15.84 19.71
CA GLU A 84 -2.58 16.35 20.28
C GLU A 84 -3.41 15.14 20.73
N ALA A 85 -3.15 14.62 21.93
CA ALA A 85 -3.64 13.34 22.36
C ALA A 85 -5.17 13.19 22.29
N GLU A 86 -5.93 14.16 22.83
CA GLU A 86 -7.41 14.05 22.88
C GLU A 86 -8.05 14.21 21.51
N LYS A 87 -7.67 15.25 20.74
CA LYS A 87 -8.18 15.49 19.39
C LYS A 87 -7.79 14.37 18.43
N GLY A 88 -6.56 13.87 18.56
CA GLY A 88 -6.07 12.74 17.78
C GLY A 88 -6.88 11.47 18.08
N ARG A 89 -7.19 11.19 19.36
CA ARG A 89 -7.97 10.05 19.80
C ARG A 89 -9.41 10.09 19.26
N ALA A 90 -10.08 11.25 19.33
CA ALA A 90 -11.43 11.42 18.80
C ALA A 90 -11.49 11.23 17.29
N SER A 91 -10.54 11.86 16.56
CA SER A 91 -10.44 11.72 15.10
C SER A 91 -10.12 10.28 14.68
N ASP A 92 -9.26 9.57 15.43
CA ASP A 92 -8.94 8.18 15.14
C ASP A 92 -10.14 7.26 15.40
N ALA A 93 -10.85 7.44 16.53
CA ALA A 93 -12.05 6.69 16.86
C ALA A 93 -13.14 6.84 15.77
N PHE A 94 -13.37 8.07 15.28
CA PHE A 94 -14.30 8.34 14.19
C PHE A 94 -13.92 7.60 12.90
N LYS A 95 -12.66 7.71 12.46
CA LYS A 95 -12.15 7.03 11.25
C LYS A 95 -12.27 5.51 11.36
N ARG A 96 -12.02 4.94 12.54
CA ARG A 96 -12.14 3.51 12.81
C ARG A 96 -13.60 3.03 12.79
N ALA A 97 -14.53 3.85 13.30
CA ALA A 97 -15.95 3.59 13.15
C ALA A 97 -16.38 3.65 11.67
N GLY A 98 -15.89 4.63 10.90
CA GLY A 98 -16.09 4.75 9.45
C GLY A 98 -15.57 3.52 8.67
N PHE A 99 -14.40 2.99 9.03
CA PHE A 99 -13.91 1.74 8.48
C PHE A 99 -14.89 0.57 8.67
N LYS A 100 -15.55 0.47 9.82
CA LYS A 100 -16.57 -0.56 10.06
C LYS A 100 -17.79 -0.39 9.16
N HIS A 101 -18.11 0.83 8.74
CA HIS A 101 -19.14 1.11 7.74
C HIS A 101 -18.69 0.83 6.29
N GLY A 102 -17.40 0.67 6.06
CA GLY A 102 -16.83 0.35 4.75
C GLY A 102 -15.99 1.45 4.14
N ILE A 103 -15.81 2.60 4.83
CA ILE A 103 -15.08 3.75 4.29
C ILE A 103 -13.57 3.51 4.37
N GLY A 104 -12.87 3.55 3.24
CA GLY A 104 -11.42 3.49 3.14
C GLY A 104 -10.82 2.10 3.47
N ARG A 105 -11.59 1.03 3.35
CA ARG A 105 -11.12 -0.35 3.58
C ARG A 105 -10.04 -0.77 2.60
N GLU A 106 -10.07 -0.25 1.40
CA GLU A 106 -9.10 -0.50 0.34
C GLU A 106 -7.67 -0.16 0.75
N LEU A 107 -7.47 0.83 1.66
CA LEU A 107 -6.13 1.21 2.15
C LEU A 107 -5.42 0.06 2.89
N TYR A 108 -6.15 -0.92 3.43
CA TYR A 108 -5.57 -2.10 4.04
C TYR A 108 -4.97 -3.08 3.02
N SER A 109 -5.26 -2.90 1.74
CA SER A 109 -4.63 -3.65 0.65
C SER A 109 -3.39 -2.95 0.07
N ALA A 110 -2.99 -1.80 0.65
CA ALA A 110 -1.84 -1.04 0.18
C ALA A 110 -0.55 -1.88 0.23
N PRO A 111 0.28 -1.82 -0.83
CA PRO A 111 1.59 -2.44 -0.79
C PRO A 111 2.49 -1.76 0.24
N PHE A 112 3.55 -2.44 0.66
CA PHE A 112 4.59 -1.80 1.45
C PHE A 112 5.28 -0.72 0.61
N VAL A 113 5.13 0.54 1.00
CA VAL A 113 5.71 1.68 0.30
C VAL A 113 7.06 2.02 0.89
N TRP A 114 8.12 1.83 0.09
CA TRP A 114 9.48 2.20 0.43
C TRP A 114 10.02 3.19 -0.59
N VAL A 115 10.47 4.36 -0.12
CA VAL A 115 11.12 5.40 -0.93
C VAL A 115 12.61 5.39 -0.59
N PRO A 116 13.50 5.04 -1.54
CA PRO A 116 14.95 5.06 -1.33
C PRO A 116 15.47 6.48 -1.00
N ALA A 117 16.56 6.56 -0.23
CA ALA A 117 17.18 7.83 0.16
C ALA A 117 17.51 8.75 -1.04
N ALA A 118 17.89 8.17 -2.17
CA ALA A 118 18.16 8.92 -3.41
C ALA A 118 16.94 9.69 -3.95
N ASN A 119 15.73 9.26 -3.58
CA ASN A 119 14.47 9.89 -3.97
C ASN A 119 13.89 10.81 -2.87
N CYS A 120 14.64 11.03 -1.78
CA CYS A 120 14.26 11.90 -0.67
C CYS A 120 15.13 13.17 -0.68
N ALA A 121 14.53 14.34 -0.85
CA ALA A 121 15.27 15.61 -0.90
C ALA A 121 15.61 16.15 0.50
N LYS A 122 14.79 15.82 1.50
CA LYS A 122 14.89 16.35 2.88
C LYS A 122 15.11 15.25 3.92
N LEU A 123 15.69 14.13 3.51
CA LEU A 123 16.15 13.09 4.44
C LEU A 123 17.46 13.52 5.08
N LYS A 124 17.49 13.59 6.40
CA LYS A 124 18.67 13.99 7.16
C LYS A 124 18.69 13.37 8.54
N GLN A 125 19.86 13.34 9.13
CA GLN A 125 20.05 12.98 10.52
C GLN A 125 19.91 14.25 11.41
N ASP A 126 19.16 14.17 12.49
CA ASP A 126 19.04 15.23 13.48
C ASP A 126 20.26 15.25 14.41
N ARG A 127 20.31 16.23 15.33
CA ARG A 127 21.42 16.38 16.30
C ARG A 127 21.56 15.20 17.25
N GLY A 128 20.52 14.42 17.45
CA GLY A 128 20.48 13.21 18.29
C GLY A 128 20.82 11.93 17.54
N GLY A 129 21.23 12.01 16.26
CA GLY A 129 21.56 10.85 15.44
C GLY A 129 20.35 10.12 14.83
N ARG A 130 19.12 10.65 15.00
CA ARG A 130 17.89 10.07 14.46
C ARG A 130 17.66 10.57 13.03
N TRP A 131 17.33 9.63 12.12
CA TRP A 131 16.94 9.97 10.76
C TRP A 131 15.53 10.56 10.72
N THR A 132 15.36 11.66 9.99
CA THR A 132 14.10 12.38 9.79
C THR A 132 13.95 12.74 8.31
N CYS A 133 12.73 12.80 7.82
CA CYS A 133 12.41 13.20 6.47
C CYS A 133 11.23 14.18 6.49
N ASN A 134 11.42 15.37 5.93
CA ASN A 134 10.41 16.43 5.82
C ASN A 134 9.94 16.61 4.37
N ASP A 135 10.13 15.62 3.52
CA ASP A 135 9.53 15.62 2.19
C ASP A 135 8.02 15.45 2.30
N ARG A 136 7.30 16.10 1.38
CA ARG A 136 5.89 15.87 1.17
C ARG A 136 5.74 14.80 0.08
N PHE A 137 4.89 13.82 0.35
CA PHE A 137 4.56 12.74 -0.55
C PHE A 137 3.08 12.80 -0.88
N ASP A 138 2.74 12.78 -2.17
CA ASP A 138 1.37 12.87 -2.64
C ASP A 138 1.07 11.65 -3.53
N VAL A 139 -0.16 11.10 -3.41
CA VAL A 139 -0.63 10.04 -4.29
C VAL A 139 -1.02 10.66 -5.63
N ALA A 140 -0.24 10.38 -6.68
CA ALA A 140 -0.50 10.90 -8.02
C ALA A 140 -1.55 10.07 -8.78
N SER A 141 -1.56 8.75 -8.58
CA SER A 141 -2.56 7.86 -9.15
C SER A 141 -2.72 6.60 -8.30
N ILE A 142 -3.93 6.04 -8.32
CA ILE A 142 -4.27 4.78 -7.69
C ILE A 142 -5.30 4.04 -8.55
N GLU A 143 -5.18 2.72 -8.64
CA GLU A 143 -6.14 1.87 -9.34
C GLU A 143 -6.54 0.69 -8.45
N TYR A 144 -7.79 0.28 -8.60
CA TYR A 144 -8.39 -0.79 -7.80
C TYR A 144 -8.91 -1.90 -8.72
N ASP A 145 -8.88 -3.13 -8.23
CA ASP A 145 -9.50 -4.28 -8.90
C ASP A 145 -10.99 -4.41 -8.54
N ALA A 146 -11.64 -5.42 -9.12
CA ALA A 146 -13.05 -5.71 -8.85
C ALA A 146 -13.33 -6.13 -7.38
N SER A 147 -12.29 -6.48 -6.63
CA SER A 147 -12.36 -6.80 -5.20
C SER A 147 -11.99 -5.59 -4.33
N GLU A 148 -11.91 -4.40 -4.92
CA GLU A 148 -11.58 -3.13 -4.25
C GLU A 148 -10.17 -3.10 -3.64
N ARG A 149 -9.24 -3.89 -4.18
CA ARG A 149 -7.85 -3.93 -3.74
C ARG A 149 -7.00 -3.01 -4.61
N ILE A 150 -6.01 -2.36 -4.01
CA ILE A 150 -5.05 -1.52 -4.74
C ILE A 150 -4.19 -2.41 -5.63
N VAL A 151 -4.25 -2.20 -6.96
CA VAL A 151 -3.48 -2.92 -7.96
C VAL A 151 -2.45 -2.04 -8.67
N ALA A 152 -2.60 -0.73 -8.61
CA ALA A 152 -1.58 0.22 -9.05
C ALA A 152 -1.56 1.45 -8.13
N LEU A 153 -0.37 1.97 -7.87
CA LEU A 153 -0.14 3.13 -7.01
C LEU A 153 1.10 3.89 -7.47
N THR A 154 0.96 5.18 -7.71
CA THR A 154 2.08 6.08 -7.98
C THR A 154 2.13 7.18 -6.93
N ILE A 155 3.29 7.36 -6.29
CA ILE A 155 3.53 8.43 -5.33
C ILE A 155 4.60 9.35 -5.86
N THR A 156 4.36 10.65 -5.69
CA THR A 156 5.27 11.71 -6.11
C THR A 156 5.76 12.52 -4.90
N SER A 157 6.92 13.15 -5.07
CA SER A 157 7.43 14.18 -4.18
C SER A 157 8.03 15.29 -5.03
N ASN A 158 7.64 16.56 -4.77
CA ASN A 158 8.04 17.71 -5.57
C ASN A 158 7.84 17.50 -7.09
N GLY A 159 6.75 16.84 -7.49
CA GLY A 159 6.42 16.56 -8.90
C GLY A 159 7.17 15.38 -9.52
N ASN A 160 8.13 14.75 -8.84
CA ASN A 160 8.87 13.60 -9.31
C ASN A 160 8.28 12.30 -8.76
N THR A 161 8.17 11.26 -9.59
CA THR A 161 7.76 9.93 -9.13
C THR A 161 8.85 9.33 -8.24
N VAL A 162 8.49 9.00 -6.99
CA VAL A 162 9.39 8.42 -5.99
C VAL A 162 9.06 6.97 -5.65
N TYR A 163 7.83 6.53 -6.00
CA TYR A 163 7.38 5.17 -5.82
C TYR A 163 6.35 4.81 -6.89
N SER A 164 6.42 3.58 -7.41
CA SER A 164 5.43 3.02 -8.32
C SER A 164 5.23 1.54 -8.01
N PHE A 165 3.96 1.12 -7.97
CA PHE A 165 3.53 -0.25 -7.77
C PHE A 165 2.42 -0.57 -8.78
N GLY A 166 2.46 -1.74 -9.40
CA GLY A 166 1.47 -2.11 -10.42
C GLY A 166 1.47 -1.14 -11.61
N GLY A 167 0.39 -1.16 -12.39
CA GLY A 167 0.18 -0.22 -13.49
C GLY A 167 1.04 -0.49 -14.73
N ARG A 168 0.41 -0.49 -15.90
CA ARG A 168 1.12 -0.31 -17.17
C ARG A 168 1.69 1.09 -17.17
N ALA A 169 3.00 1.23 -17.20
CA ALA A 169 3.67 2.51 -17.42
C ALA A 169 3.06 3.19 -18.65
N LYS A 170 2.27 4.26 -18.48
CA LYS A 170 2.02 5.21 -19.55
C LYS A 170 3.30 5.98 -19.75
N SER A 171 3.98 5.66 -20.86
CA SER A 171 5.22 6.27 -21.29
C SER A 171 5.05 7.78 -21.53
N GLY A 172 5.81 8.57 -20.76
CA GLY A 172 6.09 9.96 -21.07
C GLY A 172 7.59 10.20 -20.93
N GLN A 173 8.32 10.13 -22.09
CA GLN A 173 9.69 10.61 -22.39
C GLN A 173 10.79 10.38 -21.35
N ALA A 174 11.74 9.73 -21.61
CA ALA A 174 12.74 9.22 -22.59
C ALA A 174 14.14 9.35 -22.00
N THR A 175 14.83 8.26 -21.85
CA THR A 175 16.19 8.11 -22.40
C THR A 175 16.45 6.62 -22.63
N SER A 176 17.02 6.38 -23.80
CA SER A 176 17.29 5.16 -24.52
C SER A 176 17.87 3.99 -23.73
N GLY A 177 17.19 2.86 -23.81
CA GLY A 177 17.71 1.52 -23.54
C GLY A 177 16.72 0.51 -24.10
N ARG A 178 16.98 0.00 -25.31
CA ARG A 178 16.14 -0.98 -26.02
C ARG A 178 15.82 -2.19 -25.15
N SER A 179 14.54 -2.45 -24.88
CA SER A 179 14.01 -3.77 -24.58
C SER A 179 12.66 -3.96 -25.30
N ASN A 180 12.56 -5.08 -25.95
CA ASN A 180 11.52 -5.57 -26.88
C ASN A 180 10.18 -5.84 -26.16
N PRO A 181 9.02 -5.86 -26.86
CA PRO A 181 7.69 -5.88 -26.23
C PRO A 181 7.21 -7.27 -25.81
N GLN A 182 6.45 -7.28 -24.74
CA GLN A 182 5.42 -8.25 -24.31
C GLN A 182 5.79 -9.72 -24.17
N GLU A 183 6.12 -10.13 -22.94
CA GLU A 183 5.77 -11.45 -22.45
C GLU A 183 5.11 -11.28 -21.07
N GLU A 184 3.97 -11.94 -20.84
CA GLU A 184 3.35 -12.04 -19.52
C GLU A 184 4.38 -12.57 -18.50
N PRO A 185 4.36 -12.09 -17.24
CA PRO A 185 5.35 -12.54 -16.26
C PRO A 185 5.19 -14.06 -16.04
N VAL A 186 6.25 -14.79 -16.31
CA VAL A 186 6.30 -16.25 -16.07
C VAL A 186 6.29 -16.46 -14.56
N ILE A 187 5.29 -17.19 -14.09
CA ILE A 187 5.10 -17.47 -12.65
C ILE A 187 5.78 -18.80 -12.30
N CYS A 188 6.43 -18.84 -11.15
CA CYS A 188 7.09 -20.03 -10.62
C CYS A 188 6.06 -20.99 -10.02
N ASP A 189 6.00 -22.23 -10.49
CA ASP A 189 5.07 -23.26 -10.00
C ASP A 189 5.38 -23.67 -8.54
N GLY A 190 6.63 -23.49 -8.09
CA GLY A 190 7.02 -23.88 -6.73
C GLY A 190 6.71 -22.85 -5.63
N CYS A 191 6.74 -21.54 -5.93
CA CYS A 191 6.52 -20.50 -4.93
C CYS A 191 5.50 -19.44 -5.35
N ASN A 192 4.86 -19.60 -6.49
CA ASN A 192 3.82 -18.74 -7.06
C ASN A 192 4.23 -17.25 -7.19
N THR A 193 5.54 -16.99 -7.41
CA THR A 193 6.07 -15.64 -7.62
C THR A 193 6.60 -15.47 -9.04
N PRO A 194 6.62 -14.23 -9.60
CA PRO A 194 7.21 -13.96 -10.91
C PRO A 194 8.70 -14.33 -10.95
N ILE A 195 9.10 -15.09 -11.98
CA ILE A 195 10.49 -15.49 -12.19
C ILE A 195 11.28 -14.28 -12.66
N ARG A 196 12.43 -14.05 -12.03
CA ARG A 196 13.37 -12.98 -12.38
C ARG A 196 14.69 -13.58 -12.85
N PRO A 197 15.44 -12.88 -13.71
CA PRO A 197 16.81 -13.26 -14.07
C PRO A 197 17.67 -13.49 -12.82
N ALA A 198 18.55 -14.49 -12.84
CA ALA A 198 19.40 -14.85 -11.71
C ALA A 198 20.85 -14.99 -12.15
N LYS A 199 21.81 -14.59 -11.30
CA LYS A 199 23.25 -14.79 -11.54
C LYS A 199 23.63 -16.24 -11.29
N LYS A 200 24.44 -16.79 -12.20
CA LYS A 200 25.09 -18.10 -12.01
C LYS A 200 26.38 -17.96 -11.18
N THR A 201 26.90 -19.06 -10.73
CA THR A 201 28.18 -19.14 -10.00
C THR A 201 29.38 -18.71 -10.85
N ASP A 202 29.30 -18.83 -12.18
CA ASP A 202 30.32 -18.40 -13.16
C ASP A 202 30.24 -16.90 -13.50
N GLY A 203 29.32 -16.15 -12.89
CA GLY A 203 29.10 -14.72 -13.15
C GLY A 203 28.17 -14.40 -14.31
N SER A 204 27.79 -15.38 -15.13
CA SER A 204 26.78 -15.21 -16.18
C SER A 204 25.37 -15.06 -15.62
N VAL A 205 24.42 -14.60 -16.45
CA VAL A 205 23.02 -14.36 -16.03
C VAL A 205 22.09 -15.32 -16.73
N TRP A 206 21.29 -16.06 -15.97
CA TRP A 206 20.15 -16.78 -16.49
C TRP A 206 19.02 -15.81 -16.79
N SER A 207 18.57 -15.76 -18.02
CA SER A 207 17.32 -15.06 -18.37
C SER A 207 16.10 -15.83 -17.82
N VAL A 208 14.93 -15.19 -17.79
CA VAL A 208 13.66 -15.85 -17.42
C VAL A 208 13.38 -17.02 -18.35
N LYS A 209 13.67 -16.88 -19.65
CA LYS A 209 13.52 -17.92 -20.66
C LYS A 209 14.43 -19.11 -20.36
N ASP A 210 15.70 -18.88 -20.06
CA ASP A 210 16.67 -19.95 -19.75
C ASP A 210 16.25 -20.72 -18.49
N LEU A 211 15.81 -20.01 -17.44
CA LEU A 211 15.32 -20.63 -16.21
C LEU A 211 14.08 -21.51 -16.45
N ARG A 212 13.13 -21.03 -17.26
CA ARG A 212 11.94 -21.78 -17.65
C ARG A 212 12.30 -23.02 -18.44
N GLU A 213 13.14 -22.89 -19.50
CA GLU A 213 13.54 -24.03 -20.33
C GLU A 213 14.34 -25.08 -19.54
N TYR A 214 15.26 -24.64 -18.71
CA TYR A 214 16.04 -25.52 -17.85
C TYR A 214 15.14 -26.26 -16.83
N SER A 215 14.31 -25.51 -16.09
CA SER A 215 13.50 -26.11 -15.03
C SER A 215 12.43 -27.07 -15.58
N ASN A 216 11.81 -26.74 -16.72
CA ASN A 216 10.87 -27.63 -17.38
C ASN A 216 11.55 -28.93 -17.87
N ARG A 217 12.75 -28.81 -18.43
CA ARG A 217 13.49 -29.99 -18.91
C ARG A 217 13.95 -30.91 -17.77
N MET A 218 14.39 -30.32 -16.64
CA MET A 218 14.95 -31.09 -15.53
C MET A 218 13.90 -31.58 -14.53
N TYR A 219 12.84 -30.79 -14.29
CA TYR A 219 11.88 -31.04 -13.22
C TYR A 219 10.42 -31.10 -13.69
N GLY A 220 10.16 -30.88 -14.99
CA GLY A 220 8.79 -30.86 -15.53
C GLY A 220 7.94 -29.67 -15.06
N GLN A 221 8.55 -28.69 -14.42
CA GLN A 221 7.89 -27.53 -13.81
C GLN A 221 8.63 -26.24 -14.12
N THR A 222 7.92 -25.12 -14.16
CA THR A 222 8.51 -23.80 -14.36
C THR A 222 8.95 -23.22 -13.01
N LEU A 223 10.25 -23.27 -12.70
CA LEU A 223 10.76 -22.89 -11.38
C LEU A 223 11.69 -21.66 -11.44
N CYS A 224 11.65 -20.80 -10.42
CA CYS A 224 12.63 -19.75 -10.22
C CYS A 224 13.96 -20.33 -9.67
N ALA A 225 15.06 -19.56 -9.76
CA ALA A 225 16.38 -20.01 -9.31
C ALA A 225 16.41 -20.48 -7.85
N LYS A 226 15.61 -19.86 -6.94
CA LYS A 226 15.52 -20.30 -5.55
C LYS A 226 14.90 -21.67 -5.41
N CYS A 227 13.80 -21.94 -6.12
CA CYS A 227 13.11 -23.22 -6.08
C CYS A 227 13.95 -24.32 -6.73
N ILE A 228 14.66 -24.04 -7.84
CA ILE A 228 15.64 -24.96 -8.44
C ILE A 228 16.71 -25.37 -7.42
N ASN A 229 17.31 -24.41 -6.74
CA ASN A 229 18.35 -24.69 -5.71
C ASN A 229 17.79 -25.50 -4.52
N SER A 230 16.54 -25.30 -4.16
CA SER A 230 15.89 -26.07 -3.08
C SER A 230 15.68 -27.52 -3.47
N VAL A 231 15.22 -27.79 -4.71
CA VAL A 231 15.05 -29.14 -5.25
C VAL A 231 16.38 -29.87 -5.36
N GLN A 232 17.42 -29.21 -5.90
CA GLN A 232 18.77 -29.79 -6.01
C GLN A 232 19.37 -30.17 -4.66
N ARG A 233 19.15 -29.36 -3.61
CA ARG A 233 19.61 -29.69 -2.25
C ARG A 233 18.90 -30.88 -1.65
N ALA A 234 17.61 -31.07 -1.97
CA ALA A 234 16.85 -32.20 -1.51
C ALA A 234 17.29 -33.52 -2.19
N GLU A 235 17.69 -33.47 -3.48
CA GLU A 235 18.20 -34.62 -4.23
C GLU A 235 19.62 -35.06 -3.80
N VAL A 236 20.43 -34.17 -3.23
CA VAL A 236 21.80 -34.49 -2.75
C VAL A 236 21.79 -34.99 -1.29
N ALA A 237 20.70 -34.78 -0.56
CA ALA A 237 20.56 -35.18 0.85
C ALA A 237 19.83 -36.50 1.08
N GLY A 238 19.36 -37.18 0.03
CA GLY A 238 18.72 -38.50 0.03
C GLY A 238 19.57 -39.53 -0.70
#